data_b84a1594b86abd48f79e0a40256eddae
#
_entry.id   b84a1594b86abd48f79e0a40256eddae
#
_cell.length_a   1.000
_cell.length_b   1.000
_cell.length_c   1.000
_cell.angle_alpha   90.00
_cell.angle_beta   90.00
_cell.angle_gamma   90.00
#
_symmetry.space_group_name_H-M   'P 1'
#
loop_
_entity.id
_entity.type
_entity.pdbx_description
1 polymer ?
#
loop_
_entity_poly.entity_id
_entity_poly.type
_entity_poly.pdbx_seq_one_letter_code
_entity_poly.pdbx_strand_id
1 'polypeptide(L)'
;MINHNKKIKSILTDVFNHQIENIERNKSILNEQLCDIVTKIYECKGKLVITGVGKNAIISKKIVSTLISTKQNAYYLHGNDAVHGDLGVINEDDIVMLISKSGNTYEIKKIINFLKKKNIPTIALTSNSRSFLALESNFKCIYNIKKESSAG
;
A
#
# COMPACT_ATOMS: atom_id res chain seq x y z
N MET A 1 -34.06 -26.20 -3.49
CA MET A 1 -33.77 -24.91 -2.78
C MET A 1 -32.88 -25.09 -1.56
N ILE A 2 -33.11 -26.08 -0.67
CA ILE A 2 -32.34 -26.27 0.58
C ILE A 2 -30.83 -26.52 0.32
N ASN A 3 -30.47 -27.22 -0.74
CA ASN A 3 -29.09 -27.54 -1.07
C ASN A 3 -28.27 -26.31 -1.56
N HIS A 4 -28.93 -25.37 -2.24
CA HIS A 4 -28.29 -24.17 -2.78
C HIS A 4 -27.90 -23.17 -1.67
N ASN A 5 -28.80 -22.91 -0.72
CA ASN A 5 -28.54 -22.05 0.43
C ASN A 5 -27.43 -22.59 1.35
N LYS A 6 -27.39 -23.93 1.53
CA LYS A 6 -26.32 -24.58 2.31
C LYS A 6 -24.95 -24.42 1.65
N LYS A 7 -24.88 -24.53 0.32
CA LYS A 7 -23.66 -24.30 -0.47
C LYS A 7 -23.22 -22.86 -0.40
N ILE A 8 -24.14 -21.90 -0.55
CA ILE A 8 -23.83 -20.46 -0.42
C ILE A 8 -23.27 -20.16 0.98
N LYS A 9 -23.93 -20.66 2.03
CA LYS A 9 -23.48 -20.45 3.42
C LYS A 9 -22.06 -21.00 3.64
N SER A 10 -21.74 -22.18 3.10
CA SER A 10 -20.39 -22.74 3.18
C SER A 10 -19.37 -21.84 2.52
N ILE A 11 -19.63 -21.38 1.28
CA ILE A 11 -18.72 -20.47 0.55
C ILE A 11 -18.50 -19.17 1.34
N LEU A 12 -19.57 -18.56 1.87
CA LEU A 12 -19.45 -17.36 2.68
C LEU A 12 -18.60 -17.58 3.94
N THR A 13 -18.83 -18.72 4.63
CA THR A 13 -18.02 -19.09 5.80
C THR A 13 -16.55 -19.24 5.45
N ASP A 14 -16.23 -19.90 4.34
CA ASP A 14 -14.86 -20.08 3.87
C ASP A 14 -14.18 -18.72 3.54
N VAL A 15 -14.92 -17.79 2.90
CA VAL A 15 -14.41 -16.44 2.64
C VAL A 15 -14.08 -15.71 3.93
N PHE A 16 -14.97 -15.73 4.92
CA PHE A 16 -14.72 -15.11 6.22
C PHE A 16 -13.52 -15.73 6.94
N ASN A 17 -13.42 -17.06 6.97
CA ASN A 17 -12.31 -17.76 7.60
C ASN A 17 -10.96 -17.38 6.93
N HIS A 18 -10.91 -17.33 5.59
CA HIS A 18 -9.73 -16.89 4.87
C HIS A 18 -9.32 -15.44 5.21
N GLN A 19 -10.30 -14.54 5.40
CA GLN A 19 -10.00 -13.17 5.82
C GLN A 19 -9.39 -13.13 7.23
N ILE A 20 -9.96 -13.88 8.17
CA ILE A 20 -9.45 -14.00 9.54
C ILE A 20 -8.02 -14.53 9.54
N GLU A 21 -7.77 -15.63 8.80
CA GLU A 21 -6.41 -16.19 8.67
C GLU A 21 -5.41 -15.19 8.08
N ASN A 22 -5.80 -14.42 7.08
CA ASN A 22 -4.93 -13.40 6.47
C ASN A 22 -4.61 -12.29 7.48
N ILE A 23 -5.57 -11.85 8.28
CA ILE A 23 -5.34 -10.85 9.34
C ILE A 23 -4.40 -11.41 10.40
N GLU A 24 -4.63 -12.62 10.90
CA GLU A 24 -3.78 -13.27 11.90
C GLU A 24 -2.33 -13.42 11.43
N ARG A 25 -2.12 -13.82 10.17
CA ARG A 25 -0.78 -13.94 9.58
C ARG A 25 -0.03 -12.61 9.54
N ASN A 26 -0.75 -11.52 9.40
CA ASN A 26 -0.17 -10.19 9.31
C ASN A 26 0.08 -9.53 10.68
N LYS A 27 -0.26 -10.18 11.80
CA LYS A 27 0.11 -9.71 13.14
C LYS A 27 1.62 -9.55 13.31
N SER A 28 2.43 -10.36 12.65
CA SER A 28 3.90 -10.24 12.68
C SER A 28 4.43 -8.95 12.05
N ILE A 29 3.61 -8.22 11.31
CA ILE A 29 3.97 -6.89 10.77
C ILE A 29 3.97 -5.84 11.89
N LEU A 30 3.26 -6.09 12.99
CA LEU A 30 3.23 -5.23 14.17
C LEU A 30 4.58 -5.35 14.93
N ASN A 31 5.61 -4.76 14.36
CA ASN A 31 6.98 -4.79 14.83
C ASN A 31 7.57 -3.37 14.88
N GLU A 32 8.81 -3.24 15.34
CA GLU A 32 9.52 -1.96 15.42
C GLU A 32 9.54 -1.22 14.09
N GLN A 33 9.71 -1.92 12.98
CA GLN A 33 9.74 -1.30 11.65
C GLN A 33 8.42 -0.61 11.29
N LEU A 34 7.27 -1.16 11.71
CA LEU A 34 5.99 -0.47 11.52
C LEU A 34 5.87 0.75 12.43
N CYS A 35 6.37 0.67 13.65
CA CYS A 35 6.44 1.82 14.56
C CYS A 35 7.27 2.95 13.96
N ASP A 36 8.43 2.63 13.36
CA ASP A 36 9.27 3.59 12.66
C ASP A 36 8.54 4.27 11.49
N ILE A 37 7.79 3.49 10.69
CA ILE A 37 6.98 4.02 9.59
C ILE A 37 5.93 5.00 10.12
N VAL A 38 5.20 4.62 11.17
CA VAL A 38 4.16 5.48 11.78
C VAL A 38 4.78 6.75 12.34
N THR A 39 5.92 6.65 13.04
CA THR A 39 6.65 7.79 13.56
C THR A 39 7.10 8.73 12.44
N LYS A 40 7.64 8.21 11.35
CA LYS A 40 8.06 9.01 10.20
C LYS A 40 6.90 9.72 9.51
N ILE A 41 5.74 9.08 9.43
CA ILE A 41 4.52 9.72 8.91
C ILE A 41 4.05 10.84 9.85
N TYR A 42 4.08 10.60 11.16
CA TYR A 42 3.67 11.57 12.17
C TYR A 42 4.58 12.80 12.22
N GLU A 43 5.90 12.61 12.09
CA GLU A 43 6.91 13.67 12.07
C GLU A 43 7.04 14.40 10.73
N CYS A 44 6.33 13.95 9.68
CA CYS A 44 6.41 14.52 8.35
C CYS A 44 5.94 15.98 8.36
N LYS A 45 6.81 16.88 7.94
CA LYS A 45 6.51 18.33 7.88
C LYS A 45 5.66 18.70 6.67
N GLY A 46 5.77 17.93 5.60
CA GLY A 46 4.98 18.06 4.38
C GLY A 46 3.68 17.25 4.43
N LYS A 47 3.42 16.50 3.37
CA LYS A 47 2.27 15.60 3.24
C LYS A 47 2.71 14.16 3.03
N LEU A 48 1.87 13.22 3.45
CA LEU A 48 1.98 11.83 3.05
C LEU A 48 1.36 11.67 1.67
N VAL A 49 2.17 11.49 0.64
CA VAL A 49 1.70 11.16 -0.71
C VAL A 49 1.54 9.65 -0.83
N ILE A 50 0.35 9.18 -1.22
CA ILE A 50 0.11 7.74 -1.42
C ILE A 50 -0.19 7.49 -2.90
N THR A 51 0.54 6.54 -3.49
CA THR A 51 0.44 6.22 -4.91
C THR A 51 0.35 4.71 -5.16
N GLY A 52 -0.25 4.36 -6.27
CA GLY A 52 -0.38 3.00 -6.78
C GLY A 52 -0.99 2.99 -8.18
N VAL A 53 -1.07 1.81 -8.79
CA VAL A 53 -1.61 1.61 -10.14
C VAL A 53 -2.73 0.58 -10.10
N GLY A 54 -3.72 0.71 -10.96
CA GLY A 54 -4.86 -0.21 -11.06
C GLY A 54 -5.67 -0.28 -9.75
N LYS A 55 -5.93 -1.47 -9.22
CA LYS A 55 -6.67 -1.67 -7.97
C LYS A 55 -5.97 -1.00 -6.76
N ASN A 56 -4.63 -0.95 -6.76
CA ASN A 56 -3.88 -0.28 -5.71
C ASN A 56 -4.08 1.24 -5.72
N ALA A 57 -4.33 1.85 -6.87
CA ALA A 57 -4.68 3.26 -6.97
C ALA A 57 -6.01 3.57 -6.25
N ILE A 58 -7.02 2.70 -6.40
CA ILE A 58 -8.32 2.82 -5.71
C ILE A 58 -8.13 2.73 -4.19
N ILE A 59 -7.33 1.77 -3.73
CA ILE A 59 -7.00 1.60 -2.31
C ILE A 59 -6.24 2.81 -1.79
N SER A 60 -5.24 3.31 -2.51
CA SER A 60 -4.49 4.52 -2.17
C SER A 60 -5.42 5.72 -1.97
N LYS A 61 -6.36 5.93 -2.90
CA LYS A 61 -7.37 7.00 -2.80
C LYS A 61 -8.25 6.84 -1.55
N LYS A 62 -8.68 5.61 -1.22
CA LYS A 62 -9.49 5.35 -0.02
C LYS A 62 -8.70 5.62 1.26
N ILE A 63 -7.43 5.21 1.33
CA ILE A 63 -6.56 5.46 2.49
C ILE A 63 -6.39 6.97 2.70
N VAL A 64 -6.05 7.72 1.64
CA VAL A 64 -5.90 9.18 1.70
C VAL A 64 -7.19 9.85 2.19
N SER A 65 -8.34 9.47 1.64
CA SER A 65 -9.64 10.01 2.08
C SER A 65 -9.89 9.78 3.58
N THR A 66 -9.51 8.61 4.10
CA THR A 66 -9.63 8.29 5.53
C THR A 66 -8.66 9.13 6.38
N LEU A 67 -7.41 9.28 5.95
CA LEU A 67 -6.39 10.08 6.64
C LEU A 67 -6.79 11.56 6.72
N ILE A 68 -7.29 12.13 5.63
CA ILE A 68 -7.78 13.51 5.61
C ILE A 68 -8.93 13.71 6.60
N SER A 69 -9.85 12.74 6.73
CA SER A 69 -10.96 12.83 7.71
C SER A 69 -10.48 12.84 9.16
N THR A 70 -9.26 12.37 9.42
CA THR A 70 -8.59 12.41 10.73
C THR A 70 -7.58 13.55 10.86
N LYS A 71 -7.63 14.54 9.97
CA LYS A 71 -6.74 15.71 9.90
C LYS A 71 -5.28 15.40 9.56
N GLN A 72 -4.96 14.22 9.08
CA GLN A 72 -3.63 13.93 8.54
C GLN A 72 -3.47 14.63 7.19
N ASN A 73 -2.36 15.37 7.02
CA ASN A 73 -2.01 15.97 5.73
C ASN A 73 -1.59 14.86 4.75
N ALA A 74 -2.49 14.47 3.86
CA ALA A 74 -2.28 13.38 2.92
C ALA A 74 -2.74 13.75 1.50
N TYR A 75 -2.10 13.20 0.49
CA TYR A 75 -2.39 13.46 -0.92
C TYR A 75 -2.37 12.15 -1.72
N TYR A 76 -3.37 11.96 -2.57
CA TYR A 76 -3.42 10.85 -3.51
C TYR A 76 -2.84 11.26 -4.85
N LEU A 77 -1.85 10.48 -5.33
CA LEU A 77 -1.26 10.63 -6.66
C LEU A 77 -1.44 9.34 -7.44
N HIS A 78 -2.12 9.39 -8.58
CA HIS A 78 -2.25 8.21 -9.43
C HIS A 78 -0.89 7.85 -10.06
N GLY A 79 -0.49 6.57 -10.01
CA GLY A 79 0.84 6.15 -10.45
C GLY A 79 1.12 6.41 -11.95
N ASN A 80 0.10 6.33 -12.83
CA ASN A 80 0.25 6.68 -14.23
C ASN A 80 0.46 8.18 -14.42
N ASP A 81 -0.33 9.01 -13.73
CA ASP A 81 -0.22 10.47 -13.86
C ASP A 81 1.15 10.94 -13.34
N ALA A 82 1.63 10.30 -12.27
CA ALA A 82 2.97 10.52 -11.72
C ALA A 82 4.07 10.36 -12.79
N VAL A 83 4.04 9.27 -13.59
CA VAL A 83 5.09 9.04 -14.61
C VAL A 83 4.92 9.91 -15.85
N HIS A 84 3.80 10.61 -15.99
CA HIS A 84 3.51 11.52 -17.09
C HIS A 84 3.62 13.00 -16.73
N GLY A 85 4.12 13.33 -15.53
CA GLY A 85 4.46 14.73 -15.17
C GLY A 85 4.06 15.14 -13.76
N ASP A 86 3.08 14.50 -13.14
CA ASP A 86 2.51 14.92 -11.86
C ASP A 86 3.43 14.68 -10.65
N LEU A 87 4.62 14.10 -10.84
CA LEU A 87 5.65 14.00 -9.79
C LEU A 87 6.08 15.39 -9.28
N GLY A 88 5.84 16.44 -10.03
CA GLY A 88 6.12 17.82 -9.61
C GLY A 88 5.31 18.31 -8.41
N VAL A 89 4.23 17.61 -8.02
CA VAL A 89 3.41 17.91 -6.84
C VAL A 89 4.12 17.53 -5.52
N ILE A 90 5.18 16.71 -5.61
CA ILE A 90 5.91 16.17 -4.45
C ILE A 90 7.03 17.14 -4.08
N ASN A 91 7.06 17.57 -2.82
CA ASN A 91 8.04 18.48 -2.25
C ASN A 91 9.09 17.74 -1.40
N GLU A 92 10.17 18.43 -1.05
CA GLU A 92 11.28 17.85 -0.28
C GLU A 92 10.90 17.44 1.16
N ASP A 93 9.91 18.10 1.74
CA ASP A 93 9.38 17.79 3.08
C ASP A 93 8.34 16.64 3.10
N ASP A 94 7.98 16.12 1.94
CA ASP A 94 6.97 15.06 1.82
C ASP A 94 7.57 13.68 2.09
N ILE A 95 6.70 12.71 2.41
CA ILE A 95 7.00 11.28 2.43
C ILE A 95 6.08 10.56 1.46
N VAL A 96 6.59 9.60 0.70
CA VAL A 96 5.81 8.93 -0.34
C VAL A 96 5.63 7.44 -0.02
N MET A 97 4.38 7.00 0.11
CA MET A 97 4.03 5.59 0.23
C MET A 97 3.59 5.04 -1.12
N LEU A 98 4.28 3.98 -1.57
CA LEU A 98 3.97 3.30 -2.82
C LEU A 98 3.33 1.93 -2.53
N ILE A 99 2.14 1.71 -3.07
CA ILE A 99 1.37 0.46 -2.88
C ILE A 99 1.44 -0.38 -4.16
N SER A 100 2.09 -1.53 -4.09
CA SER A 100 2.16 -2.47 -5.21
C SER A 100 2.36 -3.91 -4.72
N LYS A 101 1.42 -4.81 -5.05
CA LYS A 101 1.52 -6.22 -4.66
C LYS A 101 2.82 -6.86 -5.15
N SER A 102 3.12 -6.75 -6.43
CA SER A 102 4.36 -7.30 -7.04
C SER A 102 5.60 -6.45 -6.74
N GLY A 103 5.43 -5.12 -6.58
CA GLY A 103 6.50 -4.15 -6.37
C GLY A 103 7.46 -3.96 -7.56
N ASN A 104 7.09 -4.45 -8.76
CA ASN A 104 8.00 -4.48 -9.92
C ASN A 104 7.43 -3.82 -11.18
N THR A 105 6.27 -3.15 -11.11
CA THR A 105 5.68 -2.49 -12.28
C THR A 105 6.54 -1.34 -12.76
N TYR A 106 6.42 -1.01 -14.03
CA TYR A 106 7.21 0.03 -14.69
C TYR A 106 7.05 1.40 -14.02
N GLU A 107 5.82 1.75 -13.69
CA GLU A 107 5.48 3.02 -13.02
C GLU A 107 6.17 3.12 -11.65
N ILE A 108 6.09 2.05 -10.84
CA ILE A 108 6.73 2.00 -9.52
C ILE A 108 8.24 2.23 -9.65
N LYS A 109 8.89 1.57 -10.62
CA LYS A 109 10.33 1.75 -10.85
C LYS A 109 10.70 3.19 -11.22
N LYS A 110 9.91 3.81 -12.10
CA LYS A 110 10.12 5.22 -12.50
C LYS A 110 9.93 6.17 -11.31
N ILE A 111 8.86 6.01 -10.54
CA ILE A 111 8.57 6.85 -9.38
C ILE A 111 9.68 6.74 -8.35
N ILE A 112 10.08 5.52 -7.96
CA ILE A 112 11.17 5.30 -6.99
C ILE A 112 12.47 5.96 -7.45
N ASN A 113 12.85 5.77 -8.71
CA ASN A 113 14.08 6.37 -9.25
C ASN A 113 14.05 7.92 -9.19
N PHE A 114 12.91 8.53 -9.44
CA PHE A 114 12.73 9.97 -9.31
C PHE A 114 12.88 10.41 -7.84
N LEU A 115 12.18 9.74 -6.91
CA LEU A 115 12.19 10.08 -5.48
C LEU A 115 13.59 9.94 -4.88
N LYS A 116 14.33 8.90 -5.26
CA LYS A 116 15.73 8.70 -4.84
C LYS A 116 16.64 9.83 -5.29
N LYS A 117 16.51 10.29 -6.53
CA LYS A 117 17.30 11.44 -7.05
C LYS A 117 17.02 12.72 -6.29
N LYS A 118 15.85 12.86 -5.71
CA LYS A 118 15.41 14.02 -4.92
C LYS A 118 15.59 13.83 -3.42
N ASN A 119 16.14 12.69 -2.97
CA ASN A 119 16.28 12.31 -1.55
C ASN A 119 14.96 12.35 -0.77
N ILE A 120 13.82 12.10 -1.44
CA ILE A 120 12.49 12.08 -0.82
C ILE A 120 12.28 10.72 -0.15
N PRO A 121 11.92 10.66 1.14
CA PRO A 121 11.72 9.40 1.86
C PRO A 121 10.57 8.58 1.27
N THR A 122 10.77 7.27 1.17
CA THR A 122 9.82 6.34 0.56
C THR A 122 9.44 5.20 1.49
N ILE A 123 8.16 4.84 1.46
CA ILE A 123 7.60 3.68 2.16
C ILE A 123 7.06 2.70 1.13
N ALA A 124 7.55 1.47 1.15
CA ALA A 124 7.01 0.36 0.37
C ALA A 124 5.88 -0.34 1.11
N LEU A 125 4.72 -0.51 0.49
CA LEU A 125 3.68 -1.43 0.92
C LEU A 125 3.50 -2.51 -0.14
N THR A 126 4.05 -3.70 0.09
CA THR A 126 4.12 -4.78 -0.90
C THR A 126 4.06 -6.16 -0.25
N SER A 127 3.67 -7.19 -1.01
CA SER A 127 3.76 -8.59 -0.56
C SER A 127 5.06 -9.29 -1.00
N ASN A 128 5.91 -8.61 -1.76
CA ASN A 128 7.15 -9.18 -2.29
C ASN A 128 8.37 -8.48 -1.71
N SER A 129 8.98 -9.09 -0.69
CA SER A 129 10.16 -8.55 0.00
C SER A 129 11.41 -8.44 -0.88
N ARG A 130 11.46 -9.15 -2.03
CA ARG A 130 12.55 -9.11 -3.00
C ARG A 130 12.24 -8.23 -4.22
N SER A 131 11.12 -7.50 -4.19
CA SER A 131 10.76 -6.59 -5.27
C SER A 131 11.66 -5.36 -5.32
N PHE A 132 11.74 -4.75 -6.50
CA PHE A 132 12.43 -3.47 -6.67
C PHE A 132 11.91 -2.42 -5.66
N LEU A 133 10.58 -2.34 -5.48
CA LEU A 133 9.97 -1.44 -4.51
C LEU A 133 10.50 -1.68 -3.08
N ALA A 134 10.54 -2.94 -2.63
CA ALA A 134 10.99 -3.28 -1.28
C ALA A 134 12.50 -3.04 -1.07
N LEU A 135 13.31 -3.27 -2.11
CA LEU A 135 14.76 -3.13 -2.01
C LEU A 135 15.21 -1.66 -2.05
N GLU A 136 14.50 -0.84 -2.80
CA GLU A 136 14.90 0.53 -3.08
C GLU A 136 14.22 1.58 -2.16
N SER A 137 13.21 1.19 -1.39
CA SER A 137 12.53 2.09 -0.44
C SER A 137 13.28 2.21 0.89
N ASN A 138 13.19 3.39 1.52
CA ASN A 138 13.77 3.65 2.84
C ASN A 138 13.09 2.82 3.95
N PHE A 139 11.77 2.71 3.88
CA PHE A 139 10.96 1.94 4.82
C PHE A 139 10.12 0.92 4.05
N LYS A 140 9.84 -0.22 4.66
CA LYS A 140 9.08 -1.29 4.02
C LYS A 140 8.12 -1.96 4.99
N CYS A 141 6.86 -2.03 4.58
CA CYS A 141 5.82 -2.82 5.20
C CYS A 141 5.52 -4.00 4.27
N ILE A 142 5.97 -5.19 4.65
CA ILE A 142 5.80 -6.41 3.85
C ILE A 142 4.62 -7.19 4.43
N TYR A 143 3.50 -7.21 3.69
CA TYR A 143 2.34 -8.00 4.09
C TYR A 143 2.34 -9.38 3.44
N ASN A 144 1.72 -10.34 4.12
CA ASN A 144 1.67 -11.73 3.69
C ASN A 144 0.25 -12.13 3.26
N ILE A 145 0.10 -12.53 1.99
CA ILE A 145 -1.16 -13.07 1.48
C ILE A 145 -0.90 -14.46 0.90
N LYS A 146 -1.58 -15.48 1.42
CA LYS A 146 -1.47 -16.85 0.92
C LYS A 146 -2.33 -17.07 -0.32
N LYS A 147 -3.57 -16.54 -0.31
CA LYS A 147 -4.56 -16.66 -1.39
C LYS A 147 -5.52 -15.49 -1.32
N GLU A 148 -5.94 -14.98 -2.47
CA GLU A 148 -7.03 -14.00 -2.53
C GLU A 148 -8.35 -14.70 -2.13
N SER A 149 -9.19 -14.02 -1.36
CA SER A 149 -10.44 -14.59 -0.84
C SER A 149 -11.52 -14.75 -1.91
N SER A 150 -11.38 -14.06 -3.04
CA SER A 150 -12.19 -14.28 -4.22
C SER A 150 -11.59 -15.42 -5.05
N ALA A 151 -12.32 -16.50 -5.20
CA ALA A 151 -11.97 -17.55 -6.15
C ALA A 151 -11.93 -16.94 -7.56
N GLY A 152 -10.74 -16.81 -8.12
CA GLY A 152 -10.51 -16.64 -9.53
C GLY A 152 -10.32 -18.02 -10.13
#